data_47ab6cd5ddaa1a93ad8687485275d46e
#
_entry.id   47ab6cd5ddaa1a93ad8687485275d46e
#
_cell.length_a   1.000
_cell.length_b   1.000
_cell.length_c   1.000
_cell.angle_alpha   90.00
_cell.angle_beta   90.00
_cell.angle_gamma   90.00
#
_symmetry.space_group_name_H-M   'P 1'
#
loop_
_entity.id
_entity.type
_entity.pdbx_description
1 polymer ?
#
loop_
_entity_poly.entity_id
_entity_poly.type
_entity_poly.pdbx_seq_one_letter_code
_entity_poly.pdbx_strand_id
1 'polypeptide(L)'
;LRFRFDDCPSVYAHMHLTSQFQLLLNGTMDFPRGVKHLEAPAIHYTDHKMPYGPFAVGGGHDMLVLHPRAGGIISMANKEARRKINLRGRLFATLAADAPWQPLPGADGATFKCLMPPDLGPAAVIARAPAHAALGMPAPEFGRYEVVLEGSVIIEGRELGPPGFRYVRGVEAAEPLVTGDNGASVIF
;
A
#
# COMPACT_ATOMS: atom_id res chain seq x y z
N LEU A 1 0.97 -4.82 9.47
CA LEU A 1 2.28 -4.72 10.13
C LEU A 1 3.00 -3.46 9.68
N ARG A 2 3.67 -2.76 10.59
CA ARG A 2 4.53 -1.62 10.29
C ARG A 2 5.98 -1.99 10.59
N PHE A 3 6.86 -1.68 9.65
CA PHE A 3 8.30 -1.92 9.77
C PHE A 3 9.04 -0.60 9.66
N ARG A 4 9.95 -0.36 10.60
CA ARG A 4 10.96 0.70 10.55
C ARG A 4 12.33 0.05 10.61
N PHE A 5 13.20 0.46 9.72
CA PHE A 5 14.56 -0.06 9.64
C PHE A 5 15.55 1.10 9.84
N ASP A 6 15.98 1.30 11.08
CA ASP A 6 16.98 2.32 11.39
C ASP A 6 18.41 1.80 11.17
N ASP A 7 18.62 0.49 11.43
CA ASP A 7 19.96 -0.13 11.43
C ASP A 7 20.10 -1.35 10.50
N CYS A 8 19.08 -1.69 9.71
CA CYS A 8 19.13 -2.82 8.78
C CYS A 8 19.27 -2.31 7.34
N PRO A 9 20.48 -2.33 6.75
CA PRO A 9 20.70 -1.76 5.42
C PRO A 9 20.09 -2.60 4.29
N SER A 10 19.70 -3.85 4.57
CA SER A 10 19.13 -4.72 3.53
C SER A 10 18.21 -5.79 4.09
N VAL A 11 17.22 -6.15 3.30
CA VAL A 11 16.30 -7.26 3.56
C VAL A 11 16.64 -8.41 2.59
N TYR A 12 16.82 -9.61 3.12
CA TYR A 12 17.16 -10.79 2.32
C TYR A 12 16.04 -11.21 1.36
N ALA A 13 16.39 -11.96 0.31
CA ALA A 13 15.42 -12.52 -0.62
C ALA A 13 14.48 -13.50 0.10
N HIS A 14 13.18 -13.29 -0.06
CA HIS A 14 12.13 -14.06 0.62
C HIS A 14 10.84 -14.12 -0.21
N MET A 15 9.88 -14.86 0.29
CA MET A 15 8.50 -14.89 -0.21
C MET A 15 7.53 -14.93 0.96
N HIS A 16 6.30 -14.54 0.74
CA HIS A 16 5.22 -14.64 1.71
C HIS A 16 4.20 -15.70 1.33
N LEU A 17 3.54 -16.29 2.34
CA LEU A 17 2.47 -17.27 2.15
C LEU A 17 1.12 -16.63 1.80
N THR A 18 1.06 -15.31 1.74
CA THR A 18 -0.11 -14.53 1.32
C THR A 18 0.31 -13.43 0.37
N SER A 19 -0.58 -13.03 -0.52
CA SER A 19 -0.38 -11.82 -1.33
C SER A 19 -0.39 -10.59 -0.43
N GLN A 20 0.38 -9.57 -0.78
CA GLN A 20 0.53 -8.38 0.04
C GLN A 20 0.84 -7.13 -0.75
N PHE A 21 0.41 -5.99 -0.20
CA PHE A 21 0.97 -4.69 -0.52
C PHE A 21 2.02 -4.30 0.54
N GLN A 22 3.10 -3.72 0.08
CA GLN A 22 4.05 -2.97 0.87
C GLN A 22 3.87 -1.50 0.49
N LEU A 23 3.37 -0.71 1.43
CA LEU A 23 3.21 0.72 1.27
C LEU A 23 4.40 1.41 1.93
N LEU A 24 5.28 1.96 1.12
CA LEU A 24 6.41 2.75 1.59
C LEU A 24 5.93 4.14 1.97
N LEU A 25 6.05 4.48 3.26
CA LEU A 25 5.61 5.75 3.85
C LEU A 25 6.74 6.76 3.94
N ASN A 26 7.98 6.30 4.11
CA ASN A 26 9.18 7.11 4.18
C ASN A 26 10.41 6.31 3.73
N GLY A 27 11.44 7.00 3.21
CA GLY A 27 12.68 6.40 2.77
C GLY A 27 12.61 5.72 1.42
N THR A 28 13.52 4.78 1.17
CA THR A 28 13.72 4.13 -0.12
C THR A 28 13.75 2.60 0.00
N MET A 29 13.47 1.93 -1.12
CA MET A 29 13.72 0.51 -1.35
C MET A 29 14.45 0.34 -2.67
N ASP A 30 15.63 -0.26 -2.65
CA ASP A 30 16.48 -0.47 -3.82
C ASP A 30 16.62 -1.96 -4.14
N PHE A 31 16.13 -2.36 -5.31
CA PHE A 31 16.19 -3.73 -5.79
C PHE A 31 17.34 -3.88 -6.79
N PRO A 32 18.19 -4.92 -6.67
CA PRO A 32 19.29 -5.13 -7.63
C PRO A 32 18.82 -5.58 -9.01
N ARG A 33 17.58 -6.08 -9.11
CA ARG A 33 16.98 -6.58 -10.35
C ARG A 33 15.48 -6.23 -10.42
N GLY A 34 14.97 -6.02 -11.63
CA GLY A 34 13.56 -5.71 -11.86
C GLY A 34 13.24 -4.26 -11.52
N VAL A 35 12.32 -4.05 -10.58
CA VAL A 35 12.06 -2.72 -10.01
C VAL A 35 13.33 -2.23 -9.33
N LYS A 36 13.90 -1.14 -9.79
CA LYS A 36 15.24 -0.74 -9.34
C LYS A 36 15.23 0.13 -8.11
N HIS A 37 14.37 1.12 -8.06
CA HIS A 37 14.33 2.12 -6.99
C HIS A 37 12.90 2.53 -6.71
N LEU A 38 12.52 2.52 -5.43
CA LEU A 38 11.27 3.07 -4.94
C LEU A 38 11.59 4.14 -3.89
N GLU A 39 10.96 5.30 -4.01
CA GLU A 39 10.99 6.40 -3.05
C GLU A 39 9.56 6.67 -2.56
N ALA A 40 9.41 6.94 -1.28
CA ALA A 40 8.11 7.18 -0.67
C ALA A 40 7.43 8.46 -1.19
N PRO A 41 6.09 8.48 -1.34
CA PRO A 41 5.22 7.32 -1.18
C PRO A 41 5.23 6.40 -2.41
N ALA A 42 5.29 5.10 -2.16
CA ALA A 42 5.31 4.08 -3.21
C ALA A 42 4.61 2.80 -2.76
N ILE A 43 4.15 2.01 -3.72
CA ILE A 43 3.66 0.66 -3.47
C ILE A 43 4.55 -0.38 -4.13
N HIS A 44 4.65 -1.52 -3.45
CA HIS A 44 5.18 -2.75 -3.99
C HIS A 44 4.19 -3.87 -3.68
N TYR A 45 3.70 -4.56 -4.70
CA TYR A 45 2.75 -5.67 -4.57
C TYR A 45 3.40 -6.98 -4.99
N THR A 46 3.14 -8.05 -4.23
CA THR A 46 3.52 -9.41 -4.61
C THR A 46 2.40 -10.39 -4.38
N ASP A 47 2.21 -11.31 -5.33
CA ASP A 47 1.37 -12.48 -5.12
C ASP A 47 1.98 -13.44 -4.10
N HIS A 48 1.13 -14.29 -3.50
CA HIS A 48 1.56 -15.34 -2.59
C HIS A 48 2.64 -16.21 -3.22
N LYS A 49 3.67 -16.55 -2.46
CA LYS A 49 4.82 -17.36 -2.86
C LYS A 49 5.62 -16.81 -4.06
N MET A 50 5.39 -15.57 -4.47
CA MET A 50 6.25 -14.89 -5.42
C MET A 50 7.49 -14.39 -4.69
N PRO A 51 8.70 -14.84 -5.03
CA PRO A 51 9.92 -14.40 -4.37
C PRO A 51 10.32 -12.99 -4.83
N TYR A 52 10.83 -12.19 -3.92
CA TYR A 52 11.40 -10.88 -4.20
C TYR A 52 12.56 -10.55 -3.26
N GLY A 53 13.29 -9.49 -3.57
CA GLY A 53 14.53 -9.13 -2.89
C GLY A 53 15.74 -9.96 -3.41
N PRO A 54 16.92 -9.81 -2.76
CA PRO A 54 17.13 -8.87 -1.66
C PRO A 54 16.86 -7.43 -2.07
N PHE A 55 16.64 -6.53 -1.12
CA PHE A 55 16.57 -5.11 -1.38
C PHE A 55 17.26 -4.33 -0.26
N ALA A 56 17.89 -3.22 -0.62
CA ALA A 56 18.43 -2.28 0.33
C ALA A 56 17.34 -1.30 0.77
N VAL A 57 17.47 -0.75 1.96
CA VAL A 57 16.57 0.27 2.51
C VAL A 57 17.39 1.46 2.98
N GLY A 58 16.81 2.65 2.89
CA GLY A 58 17.49 3.89 3.26
C GLY A 58 16.53 5.03 3.62
N GLY A 59 17.11 6.14 4.06
CA GLY A 59 16.36 7.37 4.32
C GLY A 59 15.32 7.31 5.43
N GLY A 60 15.57 6.54 6.51
CA GLY A 60 14.58 6.37 7.58
C GLY A 60 13.38 5.54 7.14
N HIS A 61 13.64 4.39 6.54
CA HIS A 61 12.65 3.51 5.94
C HIS A 61 11.49 3.17 6.89
N ASP A 62 10.28 3.50 6.47
CA ASP A 62 9.03 3.25 7.18
C ASP A 62 8.00 2.66 6.21
N MET A 63 7.49 1.47 6.52
CA MET A 63 6.65 0.71 5.60
C MET A 63 5.49 0.02 6.33
N LEU A 64 4.31 0.08 5.74
CA LEU A 64 3.18 -0.77 6.11
C LEU A 64 3.10 -1.99 5.19
N VAL A 65 2.97 -3.17 5.79
CA VAL A 65 2.65 -4.39 5.07
C VAL A 65 1.19 -4.73 5.29
N LEU A 66 0.43 -4.68 4.21
CA LEU A 66 -1.01 -4.90 4.17
C LEU A 66 -1.30 -6.22 3.46
N HIS A 67 -2.00 -7.12 4.11
CA HIS A 67 -2.37 -8.43 3.55
C HIS A 67 -3.72 -8.91 4.11
N PRO A 68 -4.50 -9.68 3.33
CA PRO A 68 -5.88 -10.02 3.67
C PRO A 68 -5.99 -11.02 4.83
N ARG A 69 -4.91 -11.72 5.14
CA ARG A 69 -4.84 -12.71 6.23
C ARG A 69 -3.42 -12.85 6.74
N ALA A 70 -3.26 -13.35 7.94
CA ALA A 70 -1.96 -13.67 8.49
C ALA A 70 -1.19 -14.59 7.53
N GLY A 71 0.08 -14.27 7.31
CA GLY A 71 0.99 -15.03 6.45
C GLY A 71 2.39 -15.07 7.04
N GLY A 72 3.13 -16.14 6.75
CA GLY A 72 4.53 -16.26 7.13
C GLY A 72 5.46 -15.71 6.06
N ILE A 73 6.67 -15.32 6.49
CA ILE A 73 7.80 -15.02 5.63
C ILE A 73 8.69 -16.25 5.52
N ILE A 74 9.15 -16.57 4.33
CA ILE A 74 10.03 -17.71 4.07
C ILE A 74 11.27 -17.24 3.31
N SER A 75 12.45 -17.44 3.91
CA SER A 75 13.71 -17.10 3.28
C SER A 75 13.98 -17.95 2.05
N MET A 76 14.47 -17.34 0.98
CA MET A 76 14.91 -18.02 -0.23
C MET A 76 16.23 -18.82 -0.05
N ALA A 77 16.89 -18.71 1.10
CA ALA A 77 17.96 -19.63 1.48
C ALA A 77 17.44 -21.06 1.76
N ASN A 78 16.16 -21.20 2.12
CA ASN A 78 15.54 -22.51 2.36
C ASN A 78 15.30 -23.26 1.03
N LYS A 79 15.98 -24.40 0.83
CA LYS A 79 15.89 -25.20 -0.39
C LYS A 79 14.50 -25.78 -0.62
N GLU A 80 13.79 -26.21 0.43
CA GLU A 80 12.43 -26.75 0.33
C GLU A 80 11.43 -25.65 -0.07
N ALA A 81 11.62 -24.42 0.42
CA ALA A 81 10.82 -23.28 0.04
C ALA A 81 10.91 -22.99 -1.46
N ARG A 82 12.10 -23.11 -2.04
CA ARG A 82 12.32 -22.86 -3.48
C ARG A 82 11.48 -23.79 -4.39
N ARG A 83 11.09 -24.97 -3.93
CA ARG A 83 10.21 -25.88 -4.67
C ARG A 83 8.75 -25.43 -4.71
N LYS A 84 8.37 -24.46 -3.84
CA LYS A 84 6.99 -23.98 -3.68
C LYS A 84 6.77 -22.59 -4.28
N ILE A 85 7.74 -22.07 -5.03
CA ILE A 85 7.66 -20.72 -5.62
C ILE A 85 6.52 -20.64 -6.63
N ASN A 86 5.81 -19.53 -6.62
CA ASN A 86 4.85 -19.17 -7.66
C ASN A 86 5.55 -18.37 -8.75
N LEU A 87 6.14 -19.04 -9.73
CA LEU A 87 6.82 -18.35 -10.86
C LEU A 87 5.87 -17.59 -11.79
N ARG A 88 4.55 -17.79 -11.68
CA ARG A 88 3.52 -17.06 -12.42
C ARG A 88 2.90 -15.95 -11.58
N GLY A 89 3.39 -15.78 -10.37
CA GLY A 89 2.94 -14.70 -9.47
C GLY A 89 3.31 -13.33 -10.03
N ARG A 90 2.48 -12.36 -9.72
CA ARG A 90 2.70 -10.96 -10.10
C ARG A 90 3.59 -10.28 -9.08
N LEU A 91 4.47 -9.44 -9.59
CA LEU A 91 5.24 -8.48 -8.83
C LEU A 91 5.02 -7.13 -9.51
N PHE A 92 4.57 -6.16 -8.75
CA PHE A 92 4.22 -4.84 -9.25
C PHE A 92 4.73 -3.76 -8.31
N ALA A 93 5.21 -2.65 -8.86
CA ALA A 93 5.64 -1.52 -8.07
C ALA A 93 5.42 -0.21 -8.80
N THR A 94 4.99 0.81 -8.09
CA THR A 94 4.73 2.13 -8.62
C THR A 94 5.10 3.19 -7.59
N LEU A 95 5.84 4.21 -8.06
CA LEU A 95 6.04 5.46 -7.35
C LEU A 95 4.78 6.33 -7.47
N ALA A 96 4.33 6.91 -6.37
CA ALA A 96 3.21 7.84 -6.44
C ALA A 96 3.54 9.09 -7.29
N ALA A 97 4.82 9.46 -7.39
CA ALA A 97 5.28 10.54 -8.24
C ALA A 97 5.01 10.30 -9.72
N ASP A 98 5.12 9.04 -10.18
CA ASP A 98 4.96 8.68 -11.59
C ASP A 98 3.50 8.62 -12.07
N ALA A 99 2.55 8.49 -11.13
CA ALA A 99 1.14 8.44 -11.46
C ALA A 99 0.53 9.85 -11.57
N PRO A 100 -0.20 10.18 -12.66
CA PRO A 100 -0.82 11.49 -12.81
C PRO A 100 -2.03 11.66 -11.88
N TRP A 101 -2.23 12.88 -11.39
CA TRP A 101 -3.47 13.26 -10.72
C TRP A 101 -4.61 13.42 -11.73
N GLN A 102 -5.78 12.89 -11.40
CA GLN A 102 -7.01 12.99 -12.17
C GLN A 102 -8.15 13.43 -11.25
N PRO A 103 -9.17 14.13 -11.75
CA PRO A 103 -10.38 14.43 -10.98
C PRO A 103 -11.04 13.14 -10.47
N LEU A 104 -11.42 13.10 -9.19
CA LEU A 104 -12.18 11.96 -8.66
C LEU A 104 -13.66 12.12 -9.01
N PRO A 105 -14.25 11.21 -9.80
CA PRO A 105 -15.66 11.30 -10.18
C PRO A 105 -16.59 11.30 -8.95
N GLY A 106 -17.54 12.23 -8.93
CA GLY A 106 -18.55 12.32 -7.86
C GLY A 106 -18.06 12.94 -6.55
N ALA A 107 -16.86 13.54 -6.53
CA ALA A 107 -16.32 14.21 -5.35
C ALA A 107 -15.69 15.55 -5.75
N ASP A 108 -16.39 16.66 -5.46
CA ASP A 108 -15.96 18.00 -5.83
C ASP A 108 -14.61 18.38 -5.19
N GLY A 109 -13.69 18.87 -6.02
CA GLY A 109 -12.36 19.27 -5.61
C GLY A 109 -11.42 18.12 -5.25
N ALA A 110 -11.89 16.88 -5.25
CA ALA A 110 -11.06 15.72 -4.99
C ALA A 110 -10.35 15.24 -6.27
N THR A 111 -9.15 14.70 -6.07
CA THR A 111 -8.33 14.11 -7.14
C THR A 111 -7.81 12.75 -6.72
N PHE A 112 -7.44 11.92 -7.68
CA PHE A 112 -6.86 10.61 -7.41
C PHE A 112 -5.70 10.26 -8.34
N LYS A 113 -4.88 9.32 -7.90
CA LYS A 113 -3.84 8.64 -8.69
C LYS A 113 -4.07 7.15 -8.63
N CYS A 114 -4.09 6.48 -9.77
CA CYS A 114 -4.13 5.03 -9.83
C CYS A 114 -2.70 4.50 -9.78
N LEU A 115 -2.33 3.81 -8.70
CA LEU A 115 -1.01 3.21 -8.55
C LEU A 115 -0.98 1.77 -9.07
N MET A 116 -2.05 1.02 -8.86
CA MET A 116 -2.23 -0.31 -9.42
C MET A 116 -3.67 -0.45 -9.92
N PRO A 117 -3.89 -0.60 -11.23
CA PRO A 117 -5.23 -0.69 -11.78
C PRO A 117 -5.89 -2.04 -11.47
N PRO A 118 -7.24 -2.07 -11.38
CA PRO A 118 -7.97 -3.27 -10.92
C PRO A 118 -7.89 -4.46 -11.89
N ASP A 119 -7.62 -4.25 -13.15
CA ASP A 119 -7.42 -5.31 -14.16
C ASP A 119 -6.13 -6.12 -13.93
N LEU A 120 -5.18 -5.57 -13.18
CA LEU A 120 -3.96 -6.27 -12.77
C LEU A 120 -4.13 -7.06 -11.46
N GLY A 121 -5.27 -6.97 -10.78
CA GLY A 121 -5.54 -7.65 -9.51
C GLY A 121 -6.11 -6.71 -8.45
N PRO A 122 -5.66 -6.80 -7.18
CA PRO A 122 -6.07 -5.83 -6.17
C PRO A 122 -5.65 -4.41 -6.60
N ALA A 123 -6.58 -3.46 -6.56
CA ALA A 123 -6.29 -2.08 -6.92
C ALA A 123 -5.56 -1.34 -5.80
N ALA A 124 -4.81 -0.29 -6.16
CA ALA A 124 -4.28 0.69 -5.22
C ALA A 124 -4.43 2.09 -5.79
N VAL A 125 -5.07 2.97 -5.04
CA VAL A 125 -5.41 4.33 -5.44
C VAL A 125 -5.06 5.29 -4.32
N ILE A 126 -4.34 6.37 -4.60
CA ILE A 126 -4.24 7.51 -3.68
C ILE A 126 -5.31 8.52 -4.09
N ALA A 127 -6.15 8.93 -3.15
CA ALA A 127 -7.08 10.03 -3.35
C ALA A 127 -6.75 11.18 -2.40
N ARG A 128 -6.94 12.42 -2.87
CA ARG A 128 -6.76 13.65 -2.10
C ARG A 128 -8.01 14.50 -2.21
N ALA A 129 -8.47 15.02 -1.08
CA ALA A 129 -9.62 15.89 -1.03
C ALA A 129 -9.38 17.11 -0.13
N PRO A 130 -10.06 18.25 -0.41
CA PRO A 130 -10.00 19.45 0.42
C PRO A 130 -10.62 19.20 1.80
N ALA A 131 -10.55 20.21 2.68
CA ALA A 131 -11.14 20.17 4.01
C ALA A 131 -12.65 19.84 3.95
N HIS A 132 -13.12 19.07 4.93
CA HIS A 132 -14.52 18.72 5.16
C HIS A 132 -15.21 18.02 3.98
N ALA A 133 -14.44 17.46 3.05
CA ALA A 133 -14.96 16.73 1.92
C ALA A 133 -15.17 15.23 2.27
N ALA A 134 -16.25 14.66 1.76
CA ALA A 134 -16.46 13.23 1.82
C ALA A 134 -15.54 12.53 0.81
N LEU A 135 -14.73 11.59 1.27
CA LEU A 135 -13.84 10.79 0.46
C LEU A 135 -14.23 9.32 0.57
N GLY A 136 -14.83 8.80 -0.46
CA GLY A 136 -15.28 7.42 -0.51
C GLY A 136 -14.88 6.76 -1.83
N MET A 137 -14.52 5.50 -1.73
CA MET A 137 -14.31 4.63 -2.88
C MET A 137 -15.35 3.50 -2.83
N PRO A 138 -15.81 2.98 -3.98
CA PRO A 138 -16.70 1.83 -3.99
C PRO A 138 -16.16 0.70 -3.11
N ALA A 139 -17.03 0.08 -2.31
CA ALA A 139 -16.63 -1.06 -1.50
C ALA A 139 -16.23 -2.23 -2.42
N PRO A 140 -15.02 -2.76 -2.30
CA PRO A 140 -14.61 -3.91 -3.08
C PRO A 140 -15.24 -5.18 -2.49
N GLU A 141 -15.43 -6.20 -3.31
CA GLU A 141 -15.97 -7.50 -2.89
C GLU A 141 -15.19 -8.13 -1.72
N PHE A 142 -13.89 -7.96 -1.70
CA PHE A 142 -12.98 -8.60 -0.74
C PHE A 142 -12.46 -7.70 0.38
N GLY A 143 -12.97 -6.47 0.48
CA GLY A 143 -12.52 -5.49 1.45
C GLY A 143 -11.33 -4.64 0.99
N ARG A 144 -11.03 -3.58 1.74
CA ARG A 144 -9.92 -2.66 1.46
C ARG A 144 -9.28 -2.12 2.72
N TYR A 145 -8.05 -1.73 2.61
CA TYR A 145 -7.37 -0.86 3.55
C TYR A 145 -7.54 0.60 3.13
N GLU A 146 -7.68 1.47 4.10
CA GLU A 146 -7.69 2.92 3.94
C GLU A 146 -6.61 3.47 4.86
N VAL A 147 -5.55 4.05 4.29
CA VAL A 147 -4.39 4.54 5.05
C VAL A 147 -4.23 6.02 4.82
N VAL A 148 -4.22 6.81 5.90
CA VAL A 148 -3.98 8.27 5.85
C VAL A 148 -2.51 8.52 5.62
N LEU A 149 -2.18 9.22 4.53
CA LEU A 149 -0.81 9.60 4.16
C LEU A 149 -0.47 11.03 4.60
N GLU A 150 -1.45 11.95 4.47
CA GLU A 150 -1.31 13.36 4.80
C GLU A 150 -2.62 13.91 5.34
N GLY A 151 -2.56 14.96 6.15
CA GLY A 151 -3.73 15.58 6.74
C GLY A 151 -4.42 14.68 7.77
N SER A 152 -5.74 14.71 7.83
CA SER A 152 -6.52 13.86 8.72
C SER A 152 -7.88 13.51 8.13
N VAL A 153 -8.46 12.42 8.64
CA VAL A 153 -9.82 12.01 8.34
C VAL A 153 -10.61 11.79 9.62
N ILE A 154 -11.91 12.01 9.55
CA ILE A 154 -12.86 11.78 10.64
C ILE A 154 -13.62 10.50 10.32
N ILE A 155 -13.60 9.54 11.24
CA ILE A 155 -14.29 8.26 11.17
C ILE A 155 -15.06 8.08 12.49
N GLU A 156 -16.37 7.94 12.42
CA GLU A 156 -17.22 7.78 13.62
C GLU A 156 -16.94 8.84 14.69
N GLY A 157 -16.73 10.10 14.25
CA GLY A 157 -16.44 11.23 15.13
C GLY A 157 -15.03 11.25 15.73
N ARG A 158 -14.13 10.36 15.29
CA ARG A 158 -12.73 10.32 15.72
C ARG A 158 -11.82 10.81 14.60
N GLU A 159 -10.92 11.71 14.92
CA GLU A 159 -9.90 12.17 13.99
C GLU A 159 -8.72 11.19 13.94
N LEU A 160 -8.30 10.85 12.73
CA LEU A 160 -7.21 9.93 12.44
C LEU A 160 -6.21 10.61 11.48
N GLY A 161 -4.99 10.85 11.95
CA GLY A 161 -3.87 11.37 11.15
C GLY A 161 -2.91 10.26 10.71
N PRO A 162 -1.83 10.62 9.97
CA PRO A 162 -0.86 9.65 9.45
C PRO A 162 -0.04 8.94 10.54
N PRO A 163 0.27 7.67 10.35
CA PRO A 163 -0.23 6.74 9.34
C PRO A 163 -1.41 5.91 9.87
N GLY A 164 -2.45 6.59 10.30
CA GLY A 164 -3.67 5.92 10.74
C GLY A 164 -4.27 5.11 9.61
N PHE A 165 -4.91 3.99 9.93
CA PHE A 165 -5.58 3.16 8.95
C PHE A 165 -6.82 2.47 9.53
N ARG A 166 -7.76 2.13 8.64
CA ARG A 166 -8.84 1.17 8.93
C ARG A 166 -8.89 0.09 7.85
N TYR A 167 -9.47 -1.03 8.19
CA TYR A 167 -9.85 -2.08 7.25
C TYR A 167 -11.36 -2.14 7.14
N VAL A 168 -11.86 -1.99 5.92
CA VAL A 168 -13.28 -2.14 5.57
C VAL A 168 -13.46 -3.53 5.00
N ARG A 169 -14.34 -4.33 5.61
CA ARG A 169 -14.65 -5.67 5.11
C ARG A 169 -15.40 -5.58 3.78
N GLY A 170 -15.21 -6.58 2.91
CA GLY A 170 -15.96 -6.68 1.68
C GLY A 170 -17.48 -6.74 1.94
N VAL A 171 -18.24 -6.17 1.04
CA VAL A 171 -19.71 -6.04 1.05
C VAL A 171 -20.31 -5.20 2.21
N GLU A 172 -19.51 -4.71 3.14
CA GLU A 172 -19.97 -3.74 4.13
C GLU A 172 -20.06 -2.35 3.51
N ALA A 173 -21.20 -1.68 3.70
CA ALA A 173 -21.32 -0.27 3.38
C ALA A 173 -20.50 0.52 4.41
N ALA A 174 -19.27 0.87 4.07
CA ALA A 174 -18.48 1.73 4.92
C ALA A 174 -18.94 3.18 4.76
N GLU A 175 -19.09 3.88 5.88
CA GLU A 175 -19.26 5.33 5.82
C GLU A 175 -18.06 5.98 5.10
N PRO A 176 -18.31 6.98 4.24
CA PRO A 176 -17.24 7.77 3.64
C PRO A 176 -16.34 8.36 4.73
N LEU A 177 -15.05 8.46 4.44
CA LEU A 177 -14.15 9.25 5.25
C LEU A 177 -14.49 10.73 5.05
N VAL A 178 -14.55 11.50 6.11
CA VAL A 178 -14.64 12.97 6.03
C VAL A 178 -13.26 13.53 6.33
N THR A 179 -12.72 14.34 5.42
CA THR A 179 -11.42 14.97 5.66
C THR A 179 -11.49 16.03 6.77
N GLY A 180 -10.43 16.15 7.54
CA GLY A 180 -10.30 17.18 8.58
C GLY A 180 -10.06 18.58 8.02
N ASP A 181 -9.72 19.53 8.90
CA ASP A 181 -9.58 20.97 8.58
C ASP A 181 -8.56 21.31 7.49
N ASN A 182 -7.56 20.48 7.29
CA ASN A 182 -6.51 20.65 6.28
C ASN A 182 -6.66 19.75 5.05
N GLY A 183 -7.80 19.09 4.92
CA GLY A 183 -7.97 18.05 3.92
C GLY A 183 -7.20 16.77 4.26
N ALA A 184 -7.16 15.83 3.33
CA ALA A 184 -6.40 14.59 3.50
C ALA A 184 -5.95 13.99 2.17
N SER A 185 -4.87 13.20 2.24
CA SER A 185 -4.44 12.25 1.23
C SER A 185 -4.53 10.85 1.82
N VAL A 186 -5.26 9.94 1.16
CA VAL A 186 -5.56 8.59 1.64
C VAL A 186 -5.26 7.59 0.53
N ILE A 187 -4.61 6.48 0.84
CA ILE A 187 -4.50 5.34 -0.06
C ILE A 187 -5.59 4.31 0.27
N PHE A 188 -6.20 3.80 -0.81
CA PHE A 188 -7.24 2.78 -0.81
C PHE A 188 -6.75 1.52 -1.50
#